data_f95a15f8955d259279a95f8c2c850c58
#
_entry.id   f95a15f8955d259279a95f8c2c850c58
#
_cell.length_a   1.000
_cell.length_b   1.000
_cell.length_c   1.000
_cell.angle_alpha   90.00
_cell.angle_beta   90.00
_cell.angle_gamma   90.00
#
_symmetry.space_group_name_H-M   'P 1'
#
loop_
_entity.id
_entity.type
_entity.pdbx_description
1 polymer ?
#
loop_
_entity_poly.entity_id
_entity_poly.type
_entity_poly.pdbx_seq_one_letter_code
_entity_poly.pdbx_strand_id
1 'polypeptide(L)'
;SDAYEWTRSMKACRELENRFGLKPVADKRNELLEPYLKKADYRDGGVKRQVGNILKSIFTAYRFQTFGEFSAMLSCFNIEAKQVRGEFEGSPYNGIVYTLTDDAGMPVCTPIKSSLIGKRFGYEGIEKRIAVNVRDFRNRKWQPKIHDAVTLAMHGCRGNREDFIRLLGEKGIDVVFRENEEGRIYGVTFIDHRNREVYNGSRLGKEFSANAFE
;
A
#
# COMPACT_ATOMS: atom_id res chain seq x y z
N SER A 1 23.31 6.68 -25.83
CA SER A 1 23.02 5.52 -26.68
C SER A 1 22.32 4.39 -25.91
N ASP A 2 22.64 4.18 -24.64
CA ASP A 2 22.16 3.05 -23.84
C ASP A 2 20.62 2.99 -23.60
N ALA A 3 19.96 4.14 -23.47
CA ALA A 3 18.51 4.20 -23.27
C ALA A 3 17.71 3.71 -24.48
N TYR A 4 18.24 3.89 -25.69
CA TYR A 4 17.58 3.50 -26.93
C TYR A 4 17.73 1.99 -27.20
N GLU A 5 18.88 1.42 -26.86
CA GLU A 5 19.13 -0.03 -26.95
C GLU A 5 18.27 -0.80 -25.95
N TRP A 6 18.15 -0.31 -24.72
CA TRP A 6 17.29 -0.91 -23.71
C TRP A 6 15.82 -0.93 -24.14
N THR A 7 15.31 0.16 -24.72
CA THR A 7 13.93 0.25 -25.20
C THR A 7 13.64 -0.72 -26.35
N ARG A 8 14.60 -0.90 -27.29
CA ARG A 8 14.49 -1.88 -28.38
C ARG A 8 14.53 -3.31 -27.89
N SER A 9 15.42 -3.60 -26.95
CA SER A 9 15.53 -4.92 -26.31
C SER A 9 14.24 -5.30 -25.58
N MET A 10 13.66 -4.38 -24.80
CA MET A 10 12.38 -4.62 -24.10
C MET A 10 11.21 -4.83 -25.06
N LYS A 11 11.19 -4.12 -26.21
CA LYS A 11 10.16 -4.31 -27.23
C LYS A 11 10.27 -5.68 -27.88
N ALA A 12 11.49 -6.10 -28.22
CA ALA A 12 11.76 -7.42 -28.77
C ALA A 12 11.41 -8.55 -27.79
N CYS A 13 11.71 -8.38 -26.49
CA CYS A 13 11.30 -9.34 -25.46
C CYS A 13 9.78 -9.49 -25.38
N ARG A 14 9.02 -8.39 -25.40
CA ARG A 14 7.55 -8.43 -25.38
C ARG A 14 6.96 -9.09 -26.64
N GLU A 15 7.53 -8.85 -27.80
CA GLU A 15 7.12 -9.51 -29.04
C GLU A 15 7.37 -11.02 -28.99
N LEU A 16 8.49 -11.46 -28.42
CA LEU A 16 8.80 -12.87 -28.21
C LEU A 16 7.88 -13.50 -27.16
N GLU A 17 7.65 -12.82 -26.03
CA GLU A 17 6.71 -13.26 -24.99
C GLU A 17 5.31 -13.50 -25.56
N ASN A 18 4.80 -12.56 -26.36
CA ASN A 18 3.50 -12.69 -27.03
C ASN A 18 3.47 -13.80 -28.08
N ARG A 19 4.52 -13.95 -28.87
CA ARG A 19 4.60 -14.94 -29.94
C ARG A 19 4.69 -16.38 -29.43
N PHE A 20 5.33 -16.58 -28.28
CA PHE A 20 5.54 -17.90 -27.69
C PHE A 20 4.62 -18.16 -26.47
N GLY A 21 3.65 -17.28 -26.19
CA GLY A 21 2.76 -17.41 -25.05
C GLY A 21 3.48 -17.44 -23.70
N LEU A 22 4.66 -16.82 -23.63
CA LEU A 22 5.46 -16.76 -22.39
C LEU A 22 4.87 -15.68 -21.48
N LYS A 23 4.77 -16.00 -20.19
CA LYS A 23 4.37 -14.99 -19.18
C LYS A 23 5.47 -13.93 -19.08
N PRO A 24 5.09 -12.61 -19.12
CA PRO A 24 6.05 -11.53 -18.94
C PRO A 24 6.85 -11.65 -17.65
N VAL A 25 8.11 -11.27 -17.67
CA VAL A 25 8.99 -11.29 -16.48
C VAL A 25 8.42 -10.48 -15.31
N ALA A 26 7.63 -9.44 -15.61
CA ALA A 26 6.91 -8.67 -14.60
C ALA A 26 5.87 -9.53 -13.85
N ASP A 27 5.18 -10.43 -14.53
CA ASP A 27 4.21 -11.36 -13.92
C ASP A 27 4.90 -12.39 -13.03
N LYS A 28 6.07 -12.93 -13.45
CA LYS A 28 6.87 -13.81 -12.59
C LYS A 28 7.33 -13.14 -11.29
N ARG A 29 7.65 -11.84 -11.34
CA ARG A 29 8.00 -11.07 -10.14
C ARG A 29 6.78 -10.92 -9.20
N ASN A 30 5.59 -10.76 -9.75
CA ASN A 30 4.35 -10.69 -8.99
C ASN A 30 3.98 -12.07 -8.41
N GLU A 31 4.09 -13.16 -9.18
CA GLU A 31 3.87 -14.53 -8.70
C GLU A 31 4.83 -14.91 -7.56
N LEU A 32 6.07 -14.44 -7.59
CA LEU A 32 7.05 -14.65 -6.50
C LEU A 32 6.72 -13.86 -5.22
N LEU A 33 5.95 -12.79 -5.32
CA LEU A 33 5.55 -11.95 -4.17
C LEU A 33 4.21 -12.39 -3.56
N GLU A 34 3.34 -13.06 -4.33
CA GLU A 34 2.03 -13.53 -3.85
C GLU A 34 2.09 -14.41 -2.59
N PRO A 35 3.02 -15.37 -2.45
CA PRO A 35 3.10 -16.18 -1.24
C PRO A 35 3.39 -15.39 0.04
N TYR A 36 3.98 -14.18 -0.11
CA TYR A 36 4.34 -13.30 1.01
C TYR A 36 3.30 -12.23 1.31
N LEU A 37 2.26 -12.13 0.49
CA LEU A 37 1.18 -11.15 0.64
C LEU A 37 -0.08 -11.73 1.30
N LYS A 38 0.04 -12.82 2.04
CA LYS A 38 -1.03 -13.30 2.93
C LYS A 38 -1.17 -12.35 4.11
N LYS A 39 -2.41 -12.18 4.57
CA LYS A 39 -2.67 -11.51 5.85
C LYS A 39 -1.88 -12.19 6.96
N ALA A 40 -1.33 -11.39 7.87
CA ALA A 40 -0.66 -11.93 9.03
C ALA A 40 -1.69 -12.56 9.97
N ASP A 41 -1.35 -13.74 10.51
CA ASP A 41 -2.15 -14.41 11.53
C ASP A 41 -1.26 -14.68 12.76
N TYR A 42 -1.66 -14.17 13.93
CA TYR A 42 -0.93 -14.38 15.17
C TYR A 42 -0.88 -15.85 15.60
N ARG A 43 -1.86 -16.68 15.16
CA ARG A 43 -1.96 -18.11 15.46
C ARG A 43 -0.86 -18.92 14.76
N ASP A 44 -0.37 -18.44 13.62
CA ASP A 44 0.70 -19.11 12.85
C ASP A 44 2.08 -18.95 13.51
N GLY A 45 2.18 -18.18 14.61
CA GLY A 45 3.43 -17.90 15.29
C GLY A 45 4.41 -17.08 14.45
N GLY A 46 5.61 -16.88 14.97
CA GLY A 46 6.66 -16.16 14.23
C GLY A 46 6.28 -14.74 13.79
N VAL A 47 5.52 -14.02 14.61
CA VAL A 47 4.95 -12.69 14.33
C VAL A 47 5.97 -11.74 13.69
N LYS A 48 7.18 -11.63 14.27
CA LYS A 48 8.24 -10.78 13.72
C LYS A 48 8.62 -11.15 12.29
N ARG A 49 8.65 -12.45 11.97
CA ARG A 49 8.97 -12.95 10.63
C ARG A 49 7.86 -12.62 9.63
N GLN A 50 6.59 -12.81 10.03
CA GLN A 50 5.44 -12.48 9.20
C GLN A 50 5.44 -10.98 8.87
N VAL A 51 5.53 -10.11 9.89
CA VAL A 51 5.62 -8.64 9.71
C VAL A 51 6.79 -8.27 8.79
N GLY A 52 7.98 -8.85 9.03
CA GLY A 52 9.17 -8.56 8.22
C GLY A 52 9.00 -8.97 6.75
N ASN A 53 8.35 -10.09 6.46
CA ASN A 53 8.09 -10.55 5.09
C ASN A 53 7.08 -9.65 4.38
N ILE A 54 5.97 -9.30 5.03
CA ILE A 54 4.96 -8.39 4.48
C ILE A 54 5.58 -7.02 4.20
N LEU A 55 6.33 -6.46 5.14
CA LEU A 55 7.03 -5.19 4.95
C LEU A 55 7.99 -5.23 3.75
N LYS A 56 8.78 -6.30 3.60
CA LYS A 56 9.67 -6.48 2.45
C LYS A 56 8.90 -6.46 1.13
N SER A 57 7.79 -7.19 1.06
CA SER A 57 6.94 -7.29 -0.13
C SER A 57 6.33 -5.94 -0.49
N ILE A 58 5.76 -5.23 0.49
CA ILE A 58 5.15 -3.90 0.29
C ILE A 58 6.21 -2.90 -0.19
N PHE A 59 7.37 -2.82 0.46
CA PHE A 59 8.45 -1.92 0.06
C PHE A 59 8.99 -2.19 -1.34
N THR A 60 8.94 -3.43 -1.79
CA THR A 60 9.43 -3.82 -3.12
C THR A 60 8.38 -3.58 -4.19
N ALA A 61 7.12 -3.93 -3.91
CA ALA A 61 6.06 -3.97 -4.91
C ALA A 61 5.26 -2.67 -4.99
N TYR A 62 4.94 -2.04 -3.85
CA TYR A 62 3.97 -0.94 -3.82
C TYR A 62 4.62 0.44 -3.79
N ARG A 63 3.88 1.40 -4.35
CA ARG A 63 4.22 2.83 -4.33
C ARG A 63 3.21 3.58 -3.49
N PHE A 64 3.67 4.19 -2.42
CA PHE A 64 2.92 5.05 -1.51
C PHE A 64 3.68 6.37 -1.32
N GLN A 65 2.98 7.45 -1.02
CA GLN A 65 3.56 8.79 -0.98
C GLN A 65 3.43 9.47 0.39
N THR A 66 2.75 8.82 1.33
CA THR A 66 2.61 9.29 2.72
C THR A 66 2.68 8.12 3.69
N PHE A 67 3.01 8.43 4.95
CA PHE A 67 2.92 7.43 6.02
C PHE A 67 1.49 6.89 6.20
N GLY A 68 0.47 7.75 6.03
CA GLY A 68 -0.93 7.34 6.10
C GLY A 68 -1.31 6.33 5.01
N GLU A 69 -0.82 6.48 3.78
CA GLU A 69 -0.98 5.51 2.69
C GLU A 69 -0.28 4.19 3.01
N PHE A 70 0.94 4.27 3.55
CA PHE A 70 1.68 3.09 3.99
C PHE A 70 0.99 2.34 5.12
N SER A 71 0.48 3.05 6.13
CA SER A 71 -0.26 2.47 7.25
C SER A 71 -1.58 1.83 6.79
N ALA A 72 -2.33 2.50 5.91
CA ALA A 72 -3.54 1.94 5.32
C ALA A 72 -3.26 0.68 4.49
N MET A 73 -2.17 0.66 3.73
CA MET A 73 -1.74 -0.54 3.02
C MET A 73 -1.47 -1.71 3.98
N LEU A 74 -0.80 -1.45 5.10
CA LEU A 74 -0.47 -2.48 6.08
C LEU A 74 -1.71 -3.03 6.79
N SER A 75 -2.73 -2.21 7.03
CA SER A 75 -3.97 -2.67 7.67
C SER A 75 -4.70 -3.74 6.84
N CYS A 76 -4.58 -3.73 5.52
CA CYS A 76 -5.10 -4.80 4.67
C CYS A 76 -4.44 -6.17 4.94
N PHE A 77 -3.30 -6.18 5.62
CA PHE A 77 -2.54 -7.38 5.98
C PHE A 77 -2.51 -7.64 7.49
N ASN A 78 -3.46 -7.10 8.23
CA ASN A 78 -3.56 -7.24 9.69
C ASN A 78 -2.32 -6.70 10.42
N ILE A 79 -1.74 -5.61 9.93
CA ILE A 79 -0.62 -4.93 10.57
C ILE A 79 -0.95 -3.45 10.76
N GLU A 80 -0.91 -3.00 12.00
CA GLU A 80 -0.96 -1.60 12.34
C GLU A 80 0.46 -1.03 12.42
N ALA A 81 0.70 0.14 11.80
CA ALA A 81 1.95 0.88 11.92
C ALA A 81 1.69 2.22 12.63
N LYS A 82 2.40 2.47 13.72
CA LYS A 82 2.32 3.72 14.47
C LYS A 82 3.66 4.43 14.54
N GLN A 83 3.65 5.74 14.32
CA GLN A 83 4.80 6.60 14.63
C GLN A 83 4.84 6.86 16.14
N VAL A 84 6.01 6.65 16.72
CA VAL A 84 6.28 6.94 18.13
C VAL A 84 7.32 8.04 18.19
N ARG A 85 7.00 9.12 18.87
CA ARG A 85 7.92 10.22 19.16
C ARG A 85 8.23 10.22 20.64
N GLY A 86 9.46 10.49 20.98
CA GLY A 86 9.90 10.57 22.37
C GLY A 86 11.24 11.29 22.48
N GLU A 87 11.73 11.35 23.70
CA GLU A 87 13.04 11.90 24.04
C GLU A 87 13.81 10.83 24.83
N PHE A 88 15.06 10.65 24.49
CA PHE A 88 15.98 9.78 25.22
C PHE A 88 17.28 10.52 25.48
N GLU A 89 17.67 10.66 26.73
CA GLU A 89 18.85 11.39 27.17
C GLU A 89 18.95 12.80 26.55
N GLY A 90 17.83 13.57 26.55
CA GLY A 90 17.77 14.92 25.99
C GLY A 90 17.76 14.98 24.46
N SER A 91 17.77 13.83 23.75
CA SER A 91 17.73 13.77 22.30
C SER A 91 16.37 13.27 21.82
N PRO A 92 15.66 14.06 20.96
CA PRO A 92 14.38 13.63 20.41
C PRO A 92 14.58 12.46 19.43
N TYR A 93 13.71 11.47 19.50
CA TYR A 93 13.70 10.37 18.54
C TYR A 93 12.35 10.19 17.88
N ASN A 94 12.37 9.73 16.63
CA ASN A 94 11.21 9.26 15.88
C ASN A 94 11.37 7.76 15.59
N GLY A 95 10.40 6.98 16.04
CA GLY A 95 10.38 5.54 15.82
C GLY A 95 9.11 5.10 15.11
N ILE A 96 9.10 3.85 14.67
CA ILE A 96 7.91 3.17 14.20
C ILE A 96 7.79 1.85 14.94
N VAL A 97 6.58 1.55 15.35
CA VAL A 97 6.19 0.25 15.91
C VAL A 97 5.16 -0.40 15.02
N TYR A 98 5.21 -1.72 14.92
CA TYR A 98 4.29 -2.55 14.16
C TYR A 98 3.58 -3.49 15.11
N THR A 99 2.26 -3.58 14.99
CA THR A 99 1.44 -4.46 15.83
C THR A 99 0.58 -5.33 14.92
N LEU A 100 0.52 -6.64 15.17
CA LEU A 100 -0.49 -7.47 14.51
C LEU A 100 -1.87 -7.15 15.09
N THR A 101 -2.83 -7.12 14.18
CA THR A 101 -4.24 -6.96 14.50
C THR A 101 -5.01 -8.21 14.05
N ASP A 102 -6.21 -8.37 14.59
CA ASP A 102 -7.20 -9.28 14.01
C ASP A 102 -7.91 -8.65 12.80
N ASP A 103 -8.88 -9.36 12.22
CA ASP A 103 -9.65 -8.87 11.07
C ASP A 103 -10.56 -7.68 11.41
N ALA A 104 -10.81 -7.42 12.70
CA ALA A 104 -11.51 -6.24 13.19
C ALA A 104 -10.58 -5.05 13.45
N GLY A 105 -9.27 -5.21 13.22
CA GLY A 105 -8.27 -4.17 13.47
C GLY A 105 -7.82 -4.05 14.93
N MET A 106 -8.23 -4.98 15.81
CA MET A 106 -7.85 -4.96 17.22
C MET A 106 -6.45 -5.55 17.43
N PRO A 107 -5.57 -4.89 18.21
CA PRO A 107 -4.24 -5.40 18.50
C PRO A 107 -4.28 -6.77 19.20
N VAL A 108 -3.53 -7.75 18.66
CA VAL A 108 -3.46 -9.12 19.18
C VAL A 108 -2.08 -9.52 19.72
N CYS A 109 -1.12 -8.61 19.64
CA CYS A 109 0.23 -8.85 20.17
C CYS A 109 0.88 -7.56 20.67
N THR A 110 1.99 -7.70 21.40
CA THR A 110 2.82 -6.56 21.79
C THR A 110 3.44 -5.87 20.58
N PRO A 111 3.46 -4.53 20.52
CA PRO A 111 4.09 -3.79 19.44
C PRO A 111 5.57 -4.14 19.25
N ILE A 112 5.99 -4.34 18.02
CA ILE A 112 7.37 -4.67 17.62
C ILE A 112 8.06 -3.41 17.14
N LYS A 113 9.18 -3.04 17.76
CA LYS A 113 9.99 -1.89 17.31
C LYS A 113 10.55 -2.18 15.91
N SER A 114 10.49 -1.20 15.01
CA SER A 114 11.03 -1.31 13.64
C SER A 114 12.50 -1.70 13.59
N SER A 115 13.29 -1.28 14.60
CA SER A 115 14.71 -1.63 14.73
C SER A 115 14.96 -3.15 14.84
N LEU A 116 14.01 -3.91 15.39
CA LEU A 116 14.08 -5.37 15.49
C LEU A 116 13.77 -6.08 14.16
N ILE A 117 13.16 -5.38 13.20
CA ILE A 117 12.80 -5.92 11.89
C ILE A 117 13.85 -5.53 10.84
N GLY A 118 14.24 -4.26 10.82
CA GLY A 118 15.28 -3.75 9.94
C GLY A 118 15.25 -2.24 9.78
N LYS A 119 16.42 -1.62 9.68
CA LYS A 119 16.59 -0.15 9.62
C LYS A 119 15.74 0.53 8.53
N ARG A 120 15.57 -0.12 7.37
CA ARG A 120 14.78 0.44 6.26
C ARG A 120 13.28 0.56 6.55
N PHE A 121 12.78 -0.11 7.56
CA PHE A 121 11.39 -0.07 8.01
C PHE A 121 11.18 0.87 9.21
N GLY A 122 12.22 1.55 9.66
CA GLY A 122 12.16 2.65 10.62
C GLY A 122 11.75 3.95 9.96
N TYR A 123 11.58 4.99 10.79
CA TYR A 123 11.11 6.31 10.35
C TYR A 123 11.89 6.85 9.14
N GLU A 124 13.21 6.95 9.25
CA GLU A 124 14.06 7.47 8.17
C GLU A 124 13.98 6.63 6.87
N GLY A 125 13.87 5.30 7.01
CA GLY A 125 13.79 4.39 5.86
C GLY A 125 12.49 4.58 5.09
N ILE A 126 11.37 4.78 5.80
CA ILE A 126 10.07 5.05 5.20
C ILE A 126 10.06 6.44 4.55
N GLU A 127 10.57 7.48 5.21
CA GLU A 127 10.67 8.83 4.64
C GLU A 127 11.48 8.83 3.33
N LYS A 128 12.62 8.13 3.31
CA LYS A 128 13.43 7.96 2.09
C LYS A 128 12.64 7.27 0.97
N ARG A 129 11.87 6.23 1.31
CA ARG A 129 11.03 5.52 0.33
C ARG A 129 9.92 6.41 -0.21
N ILE A 130 9.25 7.17 0.66
CA ILE A 130 8.23 8.16 0.29
C ILE A 130 8.82 9.19 -0.67
N ALA A 131 9.98 9.76 -0.35
CA ALA A 131 10.63 10.77 -1.20
C ALA A 131 10.92 10.24 -2.62
N VAL A 132 11.40 9.00 -2.73
CA VAL A 132 11.62 8.34 -4.04
C VAL A 132 10.30 8.18 -4.78
N ASN A 133 9.26 7.64 -4.12
CA ASN A 133 7.96 7.42 -4.75
C ASN A 133 7.32 8.74 -5.20
N VAL A 134 7.36 9.81 -4.37
CA VAL A 134 6.84 11.13 -4.72
C VAL A 134 7.51 11.68 -5.98
N ARG A 135 8.83 11.53 -6.09
CA ARG A 135 9.56 11.94 -7.29
C ARG A 135 9.12 11.15 -8.53
N ASP A 136 8.98 9.83 -8.39
CA ASP A 136 8.55 8.96 -9.48
C ASP A 136 7.13 9.30 -9.96
N PHE A 137 6.21 9.60 -9.02
CA PHE A 137 4.85 10.04 -9.36
C PHE A 137 4.82 11.40 -10.09
N ARG A 138 5.65 12.37 -9.67
CA ARG A 138 5.74 13.69 -10.34
C ARG A 138 6.25 13.62 -11.77
N ASN A 139 7.14 12.68 -12.04
CA ASN A 139 7.73 12.49 -13.37
C ASN A 139 6.78 11.79 -14.35
N ARG A 140 5.67 11.24 -13.87
CA ARG A 140 4.67 10.60 -14.72
C ARG A 140 3.62 11.62 -15.16
N LYS A 141 3.53 11.88 -16.47
CA LYS A 141 2.41 12.62 -17.08
C LYS A 141 1.17 11.73 -17.19
N TRP A 142 0.63 11.29 -16.04
CA TRP A 142 -0.37 10.23 -16.07
C TRP A 142 -1.48 10.46 -15.06
N GLN A 143 -2.75 10.38 -15.53
CA GLN A 143 -3.89 10.30 -14.64
C GLN A 143 -4.06 8.85 -14.16
N PRO A 144 -4.28 8.64 -12.87
CA PRO A 144 -4.44 7.31 -12.32
C PRO A 144 -5.69 6.64 -12.92
N LYS A 145 -5.54 5.45 -13.52
CA LYS A 145 -6.68 4.62 -13.96
C LYS A 145 -7.66 4.30 -12.82
N ILE A 146 -7.18 4.38 -11.60
CA ILE A 146 -7.98 4.22 -10.39
C ILE A 146 -9.06 5.30 -10.26
N HIS A 147 -8.84 6.52 -10.76
CA HIS A 147 -9.82 7.61 -10.72
C HIS A 147 -11.14 7.20 -11.38
N ASP A 148 -11.08 6.66 -12.59
CA ASP A 148 -12.27 6.22 -13.34
C ASP A 148 -12.96 5.05 -12.63
N ALA A 149 -12.18 4.12 -12.09
CA ALA A 149 -12.71 2.98 -11.35
C ALA A 149 -13.47 3.41 -10.09
N VAL A 150 -12.93 4.37 -9.33
CA VAL A 150 -13.56 4.90 -8.12
C VAL A 150 -14.80 5.71 -8.47
N THR A 151 -14.74 6.55 -9.52
CA THR A 151 -15.90 7.31 -10.01
C THR A 151 -17.06 6.38 -10.39
N LEU A 152 -16.78 5.33 -11.16
CA LEU A 152 -17.81 4.35 -11.55
C LEU A 152 -18.38 3.62 -10.34
N ALA A 153 -17.57 3.25 -9.36
CA ALA A 153 -18.04 2.60 -8.14
C ALA A 153 -18.91 3.54 -7.29
N MET A 154 -18.56 4.83 -7.18
CA MET A 154 -19.39 5.83 -6.49
C MET A 154 -20.76 5.99 -7.12
N HIS A 155 -20.83 6.05 -8.45
CA HIS A 155 -22.12 6.10 -9.15
C HIS A 155 -22.92 4.80 -9.02
N GLY A 156 -22.25 3.66 -9.00
CA GLY A 156 -22.87 2.33 -8.96
C GLY A 156 -23.39 1.92 -7.59
N CYS A 157 -22.77 2.39 -6.50
CA CYS A 157 -23.08 1.97 -5.13
C CYS A 157 -24.36 2.60 -4.54
N ARG A 158 -24.94 3.60 -5.19
CA ARG A 158 -26.17 4.32 -4.76
C ARG A 158 -26.13 4.77 -3.29
N GLY A 159 -24.96 5.17 -2.79
CA GLY A 159 -24.74 5.58 -1.41
C GLY A 159 -24.54 4.44 -0.42
N ASN A 160 -24.48 3.18 -0.86
CA ASN A 160 -24.21 2.04 0.01
C ASN A 160 -22.70 1.76 0.07
N ARG A 161 -22.15 1.81 1.30
CA ARG A 161 -20.71 1.60 1.55
C ARG A 161 -20.25 0.18 1.20
N GLU A 162 -21.05 -0.82 1.51
CA GLU A 162 -20.71 -2.23 1.24
C GLU A 162 -20.65 -2.50 -0.25
N ASP A 163 -21.63 -1.98 -1.01
CA ASP A 163 -21.63 -2.06 -2.47
C ASP A 163 -20.43 -1.32 -3.07
N PHE A 164 -20.06 -0.16 -2.52
CA PHE A 164 -18.87 0.57 -2.96
C PHE A 164 -17.60 -0.25 -2.80
N ILE A 165 -17.40 -0.84 -1.61
CA ILE A 165 -16.26 -1.72 -1.32
C ILE A 165 -16.24 -2.92 -2.26
N ARG A 166 -17.39 -3.57 -2.46
CA ARG A 166 -17.52 -4.73 -3.36
C ARG A 166 -17.18 -4.38 -4.81
N LEU A 167 -17.73 -3.29 -5.35
CA LEU A 167 -17.48 -2.84 -6.72
C LEU A 167 -16.01 -2.51 -6.98
N LEU A 168 -15.32 -1.95 -5.99
CA LEU A 168 -13.89 -1.70 -6.06
C LEU A 168 -13.09 -3.01 -5.95
N GLY A 169 -13.48 -3.92 -5.06
CA GLY A 169 -12.86 -5.23 -4.90
C GLY A 169 -12.87 -6.07 -6.18
N GLU A 170 -13.97 -6.04 -6.96
CA GLU A 170 -14.07 -6.69 -8.27
C GLU A 170 -13.02 -6.17 -9.28
N LYS A 171 -12.56 -4.93 -9.07
CA LYS A 171 -11.50 -4.31 -9.88
C LYS A 171 -10.09 -4.52 -9.31
N GLY A 172 -9.98 -5.20 -8.16
CA GLY A 172 -8.71 -5.39 -7.44
C GLY A 172 -8.24 -4.13 -6.71
N ILE A 173 -9.19 -3.32 -6.24
CA ILE A 173 -8.93 -2.10 -5.48
C ILE A 173 -9.54 -2.27 -4.09
N ASP A 174 -8.70 -2.20 -3.05
CA ASP A 174 -9.17 -2.09 -1.67
C ASP A 174 -9.36 -0.63 -1.29
N VAL A 175 -10.33 -0.38 -0.42
CA VAL A 175 -10.56 0.93 0.18
C VAL A 175 -10.50 0.84 1.70
N VAL A 176 -9.70 1.71 2.30
CA VAL A 176 -9.53 1.80 3.75
C VAL A 176 -10.09 3.14 4.23
N PHE A 177 -11.14 3.07 5.03
CA PHE A 177 -11.69 4.22 5.74
C PHE A 177 -11.02 4.33 7.11
N ARG A 178 -10.57 5.51 7.46
CA ARG A 178 -10.07 5.83 8.79
C ARG A 178 -11.11 6.66 9.51
N GLU A 179 -11.57 6.15 10.63
CA GLU A 179 -12.60 6.75 11.46
C GLU A 179 -12.01 7.12 12.83
N ASN A 180 -12.52 8.18 13.43
CA ASN A 180 -12.21 8.51 14.82
C ASN A 180 -13.15 7.75 15.78
N GLU A 181 -12.98 7.94 17.09
CA GLU A 181 -13.79 7.30 18.14
C GLU A 181 -15.28 7.64 18.03
N GLU A 182 -15.63 8.75 17.40
CA GLU A 182 -17.00 9.22 17.18
C GLU A 182 -17.61 8.64 15.88
N GLY A 183 -16.86 7.79 15.13
CA GLY A 183 -17.29 7.21 13.85
C GLY A 183 -17.15 8.14 12.65
N ARG A 184 -16.58 9.34 12.85
CA ARG A 184 -16.35 10.28 11.74
C ARG A 184 -15.19 9.82 10.86
N ILE A 185 -15.43 9.79 9.53
CA ILE A 185 -14.41 9.47 8.54
C ILE A 185 -13.46 10.67 8.38
N TYR A 186 -12.20 10.52 8.78
CA TYR A 186 -11.18 11.56 8.59
C TYR A 186 -10.17 11.23 7.47
N GLY A 187 -10.25 10.04 6.88
CA GLY A 187 -9.37 9.66 5.79
C GLY A 187 -9.89 8.48 4.98
N VAL A 188 -9.67 8.54 3.68
CA VAL A 188 -9.96 7.44 2.75
C VAL A 188 -8.71 7.17 1.96
N THR A 189 -8.35 5.89 1.81
CA THR A 189 -7.18 5.45 1.06
C THR A 189 -7.58 4.32 0.14
N PHE A 190 -7.21 4.44 -1.14
CA PHE A 190 -7.44 3.44 -2.18
C PHE A 190 -6.14 2.71 -2.48
N ILE A 191 -6.19 1.38 -2.57
CA ILE A 191 -5.05 0.50 -2.81
C ILE A 191 -5.31 -0.28 -4.09
N ASP A 192 -4.62 0.08 -5.15
CA ASP A 192 -4.69 -0.59 -6.45
C ASP A 192 -3.68 -1.75 -6.46
N HIS A 193 -4.16 -2.96 -6.29
CA HIS A 193 -3.32 -4.16 -6.27
C HIS A 193 -2.79 -4.54 -7.65
N ARG A 194 -3.48 -4.16 -8.73
CA ARG A 194 -3.04 -4.46 -10.10
C ARG A 194 -1.86 -3.59 -10.51
N ASN A 195 -1.94 -2.28 -10.21
CA ASN A 195 -0.88 -1.32 -10.53
C ASN A 195 0.13 -1.17 -9.39
N ARG A 196 -0.15 -1.76 -8.22
CA ARG A 196 0.69 -1.67 -7.02
C ARG A 196 0.89 -0.24 -6.54
N GLU A 197 -0.19 0.52 -6.50
CA GLU A 197 -0.19 1.94 -6.15
C GLU A 197 -1.21 2.25 -5.06
N VAL A 198 -0.87 3.19 -4.20
CA VAL A 198 -1.71 3.59 -3.06
C VAL A 198 -1.96 5.08 -3.14
N TYR A 199 -3.21 5.48 -2.95
CA TYR A 199 -3.65 6.86 -3.08
C TYR A 199 -4.56 7.28 -1.93
N ASN A 200 -4.26 8.38 -1.27
CA ASN A 200 -5.25 9.07 -0.45
C ASN A 200 -6.37 9.63 -1.36
N GLY A 201 -7.61 9.54 -0.91
CA GLY A 201 -8.76 10.00 -1.67
C GLY A 201 -8.66 11.46 -2.08
N SER A 202 -8.23 12.36 -1.19
CA SER A 202 -8.01 13.78 -1.50
C SER A 202 -6.99 14.06 -2.61
N ARG A 203 -6.13 13.09 -2.93
CA ARG A 203 -5.16 13.17 -4.02
C ARG A 203 -5.76 12.76 -5.36
N LEU A 204 -6.76 11.89 -5.35
CA LEU A 204 -7.51 11.51 -6.54
C LEU A 204 -8.49 12.60 -6.96
N GLY A 205 -9.08 13.31 -5.99
CA GLY A 205 -10.04 14.40 -6.21
C GLY A 205 -10.72 14.79 -4.91
N LYS A 206 -11.31 15.99 -4.87
CA LYS A 206 -12.10 16.46 -3.70
C LYS A 206 -13.31 15.55 -3.45
N GLU A 207 -13.90 15.04 -4.51
CA GLU A 207 -15.04 14.12 -4.54
C GLU A 207 -14.71 12.73 -3.95
N PHE A 208 -13.44 12.41 -3.75
CA PHE A 208 -12.98 11.17 -3.12
C PHE A 208 -12.34 11.39 -1.75
N SER A 209 -12.43 12.62 -1.24
CA SER A 209 -11.93 12.93 0.11
C SER A 209 -12.86 12.36 1.19
N ALA A 210 -12.39 12.32 2.44
CA ALA A 210 -13.16 11.81 3.57
C ALA A 210 -14.57 12.44 3.67
N ASN A 211 -14.67 13.74 3.46
CA ASN A 211 -15.95 14.48 3.53
C ASN A 211 -16.99 14.04 2.47
N ALA A 212 -16.60 13.33 1.42
CA ALA A 212 -17.53 12.81 0.42
C ALA A 212 -18.21 11.49 0.86
N PHE A 213 -17.77 10.93 1.98
CA PHE A 213 -18.24 9.66 2.54
C PHE A 213 -18.89 9.83 3.94
N GLU A 214 -19.12 11.06 4.36
CA GLU A 214 -19.88 11.42 5.59
C GLU A 214 -21.41 11.50 5.29
#